data_3c15550d8fa04239edc46b3ae2a44cb7
#
_entry.id   3c15550d8fa04239edc46b3ae2a44cb7
#
_cell.length_a   1.000
_cell.length_b   1.000
_cell.length_c   1.000
_cell.angle_alpha   90.00
_cell.angle_beta   90.00
_cell.angle_gamma   90.00
#
_symmetry.space_group_name_H-M   'P 1'
#
loop_
_entity.id
_entity.type
_entity.pdbx_description
1 polymer ?
#
loop_
_entity_poly.entity_id
_entity_poly.type
_entity_poly.pdbx_seq_one_letter_code
_entity_poly.pdbx_strand_id
1 'polypeptide(L)'
;MKIAIVGDPHISTGFRARVDEYLRTVLRKIEQIAEENDKVIFLGDLFDASSMSTYVFNTVYKLFKEYPNKLHTILGNHDMFHRNLSSLNRTTIGSLQLTDVLAIHTKEFELGGLTFVPVLTDTPADDIPYDDGTAILLGHKYFEMLVCPEESLEEEDIRRLNYKWVFLGHDHVPYEPKTIGNSVLYRPGSLTRTTTDLYNKDRAIRYYQIDTEDMTVTEKPVFCLPSDQVYLKGSFDKKDKPTYKVDSNSLTKLLAKFDRKSLKGMSLEETLKRCGGSAEEVQYIRELHRMHNISYN
;
A
#
# COMPACT_ATOMS: atom_id res chain seq x y z
N MET A 1 13.71 -16.24 13.89
CA MET A 1 12.26 -15.93 13.85
C MET A 1 11.88 -15.41 12.46
N LYS A 2 10.72 -15.82 11.94
CA LYS A 2 10.23 -15.40 10.61
C LYS A 2 9.14 -14.34 10.76
N ILE A 3 9.34 -13.19 10.12
CA ILE A 3 8.40 -12.06 10.13
C ILE A 3 7.93 -11.82 8.70
N ALA A 4 6.62 -11.95 8.44
CA ALA A 4 6.01 -11.62 7.16
C ALA A 4 5.71 -10.12 7.07
N ILE A 5 6.09 -9.48 5.96
CA ILE A 5 5.73 -8.10 5.63
C ILE A 5 4.78 -8.14 4.44
N VAL A 6 3.54 -7.70 4.66
CA VAL A 6 2.40 -7.89 3.76
C VAL A 6 1.83 -6.54 3.35
N GLY A 7 1.67 -6.29 2.04
CA GLY A 7 1.05 -5.06 1.53
C GLY A 7 -0.48 -5.16 1.51
N ASP A 8 -1.12 -4.10 1.77
CA ASP A 8 -2.49 -3.64 1.54
C ASP A 8 -3.53 -4.77 1.34
N PRO A 9 -4.07 -5.38 2.42
CA PRO A 9 -5.05 -6.46 2.31
C PRO A 9 -6.41 -6.03 1.77
N HIS A 10 -6.86 -4.80 2.03
CA HIS A 10 -8.18 -4.26 1.66
C HIS A 10 -9.33 -5.21 1.96
N ILE A 11 -9.40 -5.68 3.21
CA ILE A 11 -10.47 -6.60 3.64
C ILE A 11 -11.83 -5.93 3.48
N SER A 12 -12.71 -6.55 2.67
CA SER A 12 -14.09 -6.10 2.45
C SER A 12 -14.98 -7.27 2.04
N THR A 13 -16.26 -7.01 1.80
CA THR A 13 -17.18 -8.06 1.31
C THR A 13 -16.97 -8.40 -0.16
N GLY A 14 -16.34 -7.51 -0.93
CA GLY A 14 -16.07 -7.72 -2.35
C GLY A 14 -15.90 -6.43 -3.13
N PHE A 15 -15.54 -6.57 -4.39
CA PHE A 15 -15.41 -5.49 -5.36
C PHE A 15 -16.31 -5.75 -6.56
N ARG A 16 -16.85 -4.70 -7.18
CA ARG A 16 -17.87 -4.76 -8.22
C ARG A 16 -17.57 -5.73 -9.37
N ALA A 17 -16.32 -5.85 -9.76
CA ALA A 17 -15.91 -6.70 -10.87
C ALA A 17 -15.58 -8.14 -10.45
N ARG A 18 -15.59 -8.46 -9.17
CA ARG A 18 -15.22 -9.79 -8.66
C ARG A 18 -16.45 -10.67 -8.48
N VAL A 19 -16.28 -11.96 -8.77
CA VAL A 19 -17.31 -12.99 -8.64
C VAL A 19 -16.99 -14.02 -7.56
N ASP A 20 -15.75 -14.04 -7.05
CA ASP A 20 -15.35 -14.94 -5.98
C ASP A 20 -15.86 -14.44 -4.61
N GLU A 21 -15.84 -15.32 -3.62
CA GLU A 21 -16.09 -14.95 -2.22
C GLU A 21 -14.90 -14.17 -1.69
N TYR A 22 -14.80 -12.89 -2.06
CA TYR A 22 -13.64 -12.03 -1.82
C TYR A 22 -13.16 -12.03 -0.37
N LEU A 23 -14.07 -11.80 0.59
CA LEU A 23 -13.73 -11.79 2.02
C LEU A 23 -13.04 -13.11 2.43
N ARG A 24 -13.60 -14.24 2.01
CA ARG A 24 -13.03 -15.56 2.29
C ARG A 24 -11.68 -15.75 1.60
N THR A 25 -11.55 -15.25 0.37
CA THR A 25 -10.29 -15.35 -0.39
C THR A 25 -9.16 -14.57 0.28
N VAL A 26 -9.41 -13.33 0.73
CA VAL A 26 -8.37 -12.54 1.40
C VAL A 26 -8.01 -13.10 2.77
N LEU A 27 -9.00 -13.56 3.54
CA LEU A 27 -8.76 -14.15 4.86
C LEU A 27 -7.96 -15.46 4.79
N ARG A 28 -8.21 -16.33 3.79
CA ARG A 28 -7.39 -17.53 3.57
C ARG A 28 -5.92 -17.22 3.27
N LYS A 29 -5.65 -16.12 2.54
CA LYS A 29 -4.27 -15.70 2.31
C LYS A 29 -3.59 -15.23 3.59
N ILE A 30 -4.31 -14.47 4.41
CA ILE A 30 -3.81 -14.03 5.72
C ILE A 30 -3.54 -15.24 6.63
N GLU A 31 -4.46 -16.21 6.66
CA GLU A 31 -4.32 -17.47 7.38
C GLU A 31 -3.07 -18.22 6.95
N GLN A 32 -2.90 -18.46 5.64
CA GLN A 32 -1.70 -19.09 5.09
C GLN A 32 -0.42 -18.39 5.55
N ILE A 33 -0.36 -17.07 5.40
CA ILE A 33 0.82 -16.28 5.80
C ILE A 33 1.06 -16.38 7.32
N ALA A 34 -0.02 -16.33 8.10
CA ALA A 34 0.10 -16.46 9.56
C ALA A 34 0.55 -17.85 10.01
N GLU A 35 0.19 -18.92 9.30
CA GLU A 35 0.67 -20.28 9.58
C GLU A 35 2.14 -20.46 9.25
N GLU A 36 2.64 -19.83 8.18
CA GLU A 36 4.01 -19.96 7.68
C GLU A 36 5.04 -19.09 8.43
N ASN A 37 4.58 -18.14 9.27
CA ASN A 37 5.44 -17.15 9.92
C ASN A 37 5.17 -17.02 11.41
N ASP A 38 6.16 -16.57 12.18
CA ASP A 38 6.02 -16.31 13.62
C ASP A 38 5.26 -15.00 13.90
N LYS A 39 5.46 -14.00 13.05
CA LYS A 39 4.81 -12.69 13.10
C LYS A 39 4.41 -12.23 11.70
N VAL A 40 3.36 -11.40 11.63
CA VAL A 40 2.87 -10.80 10.39
C VAL A 40 2.70 -9.30 10.63
N ILE A 41 3.27 -8.48 9.76
CA ILE A 41 3.12 -7.02 9.78
C ILE A 41 2.45 -6.59 8.47
N PHE A 42 1.29 -5.96 8.55
CA PHE A 42 0.62 -5.35 7.42
C PHE A 42 1.10 -3.91 7.24
N LEU A 43 1.31 -3.50 6.00
CA LEU A 43 1.81 -2.17 5.63
C LEU A 43 0.69 -1.11 5.51
N GLY A 44 -0.37 -1.25 6.30
CA GLY A 44 -1.56 -0.38 6.26
C GLY A 44 -2.64 -0.89 5.32
N ASP A 45 -3.73 -0.10 5.23
CA ASP A 45 -4.92 -0.42 4.45
C ASP A 45 -5.40 -1.86 4.67
N LEU A 46 -5.47 -2.24 5.96
CA LEU A 46 -5.97 -3.57 6.35
C LEU A 46 -7.40 -3.77 5.86
N PHE A 47 -8.24 -2.74 5.99
CA PHE A 47 -9.60 -2.71 5.47
C PHE A 47 -9.72 -1.78 4.27
N ASP A 48 -10.71 -2.05 3.41
CA ASP A 48 -11.02 -1.20 2.25
C ASP A 48 -11.68 0.15 2.65
N ALA A 49 -12.19 0.25 3.85
CA ALA A 49 -12.72 1.47 4.44
C ALA A 49 -12.56 1.49 5.96
N SER A 50 -12.52 2.67 6.54
CA SER A 50 -12.36 2.88 8.00
C SER A 50 -13.48 2.28 8.84
N SER A 51 -14.69 2.11 8.27
CA SER A 51 -15.84 1.47 8.93
C SER A 51 -16.40 0.35 8.05
N MET A 52 -16.42 -0.85 8.60
CA MET A 52 -16.93 -2.05 7.94
C MET A 52 -18.19 -2.57 8.64
N SER A 53 -18.94 -3.41 7.95
CA SER A 53 -20.12 -4.06 8.54
C SER A 53 -19.74 -4.97 9.73
N THR A 54 -20.67 -5.16 10.67
CA THR A 54 -20.51 -6.10 11.78
C THR A 54 -20.21 -7.53 11.28
N TYR A 55 -20.71 -7.90 10.11
CA TYR A 55 -20.39 -9.20 9.50
C TYR A 55 -18.90 -9.33 9.17
N VAL A 56 -18.30 -8.31 8.53
CA VAL A 56 -16.86 -8.29 8.22
C VAL A 56 -16.06 -8.31 9.51
N PHE A 57 -16.37 -7.43 10.46
CA PHE A 57 -15.69 -7.39 11.75
C PHE A 57 -15.70 -8.76 12.44
N ASN A 58 -16.87 -9.37 12.62
CA ASN A 58 -17.00 -10.66 13.30
C ASN A 58 -16.23 -11.78 12.58
N THR A 59 -16.19 -11.75 11.23
CA THR A 59 -15.49 -12.76 10.45
C THR A 59 -13.97 -12.60 10.61
N VAL A 60 -13.46 -11.37 10.53
CA VAL A 60 -12.03 -11.06 10.75
C VAL A 60 -11.62 -11.37 12.19
N TYR A 61 -12.41 -10.93 13.17
CA TYR A 61 -12.15 -11.19 14.58
C TYR A 61 -12.03 -12.69 14.87
N LYS A 62 -12.92 -13.52 14.32
CA LYS A 62 -12.87 -14.98 14.48
C LYS A 62 -11.56 -15.57 13.99
N LEU A 63 -11.03 -15.09 12.85
CA LEU A 63 -9.76 -15.55 12.36
C LEU A 63 -8.59 -15.03 13.20
N PHE A 64 -8.57 -13.72 13.48
CA PHE A 64 -7.42 -13.08 14.13
C PHE A 64 -7.18 -13.58 15.56
N LYS A 65 -8.24 -13.92 16.29
CA LYS A 65 -8.11 -14.48 17.65
C LYS A 65 -7.44 -15.86 17.70
N GLU A 66 -7.38 -16.59 16.56
CA GLU A 66 -6.66 -17.86 16.47
C GLU A 66 -5.11 -17.64 16.43
N TYR A 67 -4.68 -16.38 16.20
CA TYR A 67 -3.28 -15.99 16.10
C TYR A 67 -2.88 -14.95 17.16
N PRO A 68 -3.00 -15.25 18.47
CA PRO A 68 -2.75 -14.29 19.53
C PRO A 68 -1.32 -13.73 19.46
N ASN A 69 -1.18 -12.41 19.62
CA ASN A 69 0.10 -11.69 19.57
C ASN A 69 0.91 -11.86 18.28
N LYS A 70 0.31 -12.37 17.22
CA LYS A 70 1.01 -12.63 15.94
C LYS A 70 0.83 -11.52 14.91
N LEU A 71 -0.34 -10.86 14.91
CA LEU A 71 -0.74 -9.91 13.87
C LEU A 71 -0.46 -8.48 14.30
N HIS A 72 0.29 -7.77 13.47
CA HIS A 72 0.71 -6.39 13.65
C HIS A 72 0.35 -5.59 12.40
N THR A 73 0.14 -4.29 12.52
CA THR A 73 -0.08 -3.40 11.39
C THR A 73 0.45 -1.99 11.66
N ILE A 74 0.87 -1.30 10.62
CA ILE A 74 0.87 0.16 10.59
C ILE A 74 -0.47 0.64 10.04
N LEU A 75 -0.73 1.94 10.01
CA LEU A 75 -1.97 2.50 9.50
C LEU A 75 -1.80 3.03 8.07
N GLY A 76 -2.76 2.69 7.21
CA GLY A 76 -2.94 3.30 5.90
C GLY A 76 -4.02 4.38 5.90
N ASN A 77 -4.25 5.00 4.76
CA ASN A 77 -5.24 6.07 4.62
C ASN A 77 -6.68 5.56 4.72
N HIS A 78 -6.97 4.31 4.33
CA HIS A 78 -8.29 3.68 4.46
C HIS A 78 -8.65 3.29 5.90
N ASP A 79 -7.66 3.13 6.77
CA ASP A 79 -7.86 2.68 8.15
C ASP A 79 -8.40 3.78 9.08
N MET A 80 -8.37 5.05 8.64
CA MET A 80 -8.73 6.21 9.44
C MET A 80 -9.76 7.10 8.74
N PHE A 81 -10.68 7.72 9.52
CA PHE A 81 -11.55 8.77 8.97
C PHE A 81 -10.73 10.03 8.69
N HIS A 82 -10.78 10.50 7.43
CA HIS A 82 -10.07 11.71 6.99
C HIS A 82 -8.57 11.71 7.38
N ARG A 83 -7.93 10.54 7.37
CA ARG A 83 -6.51 10.35 7.76
C ARG A 83 -6.19 10.84 9.17
N ASN A 84 -7.18 10.98 10.03
CA ASN A 84 -7.02 11.52 11.38
C ASN A 84 -6.85 10.40 12.41
N LEU A 85 -5.65 10.32 12.99
CA LEU A 85 -5.30 9.32 14.00
C LEU A 85 -6.25 9.34 15.22
N SER A 86 -6.80 10.50 15.58
CA SER A 86 -7.78 10.59 16.69
C SER A 86 -9.10 9.88 16.40
N SER A 87 -9.35 9.51 15.14
CA SER A 87 -10.55 8.76 14.76
C SER A 87 -10.45 7.26 15.00
N LEU A 88 -9.25 6.74 15.31
CA LEU A 88 -8.95 5.31 15.37
C LEU A 88 -9.93 4.51 16.24
N ASN A 89 -10.31 5.03 17.40
CA ASN A 89 -11.26 4.40 18.31
C ASN A 89 -12.70 4.26 17.78
N ARG A 90 -12.99 4.84 16.61
CA ARG A 90 -14.30 4.77 15.92
C ARG A 90 -14.22 3.95 14.63
N THR A 91 -13.10 3.32 14.36
CA THR A 91 -12.85 2.54 13.15
C THR A 91 -12.92 1.03 13.40
N THR A 92 -13.07 0.26 12.35
CA THR A 92 -13.07 -1.20 12.43
C THR A 92 -11.73 -1.73 12.93
N ILE A 93 -10.61 -1.17 12.43
CA ILE A 93 -9.27 -1.58 12.82
C ILE A 93 -9.00 -1.23 14.30
N GLY A 94 -9.43 -0.07 14.78
CA GLY A 94 -9.35 0.31 16.20
C GLY A 94 -10.15 -0.61 17.12
N SER A 95 -11.29 -1.12 16.65
CA SER A 95 -12.07 -2.12 17.39
C SER A 95 -11.32 -3.46 17.52
N LEU A 96 -10.55 -3.88 16.52
CA LEU A 96 -9.69 -5.06 16.63
C LEU A 96 -8.54 -4.86 17.61
N GLN A 97 -7.96 -3.66 17.66
CA GLN A 97 -6.95 -3.32 18.66
C GLN A 97 -7.50 -3.43 20.09
N LEU A 98 -8.72 -2.92 20.34
CA LEU A 98 -9.37 -2.98 21.64
C LEU A 98 -9.67 -4.41 22.11
N THR A 99 -9.69 -5.37 21.20
CA THR A 99 -9.90 -6.81 21.52
C THR A 99 -8.59 -7.59 21.60
N ASP A 100 -7.44 -6.94 21.56
CA ASP A 100 -6.09 -7.51 21.66
C ASP A 100 -5.76 -8.58 20.59
N VAL A 101 -6.49 -8.61 19.48
CA VAL A 101 -6.23 -9.55 18.38
C VAL A 101 -5.32 -8.97 17.29
N LEU A 102 -5.07 -7.65 17.33
CA LEU A 102 -4.23 -6.92 16.39
C LEU A 102 -3.43 -5.83 17.10
N ALA A 103 -2.12 -5.80 16.94
CA ALA A 103 -1.28 -4.72 17.42
C ALA A 103 -1.14 -3.64 16.35
N ILE A 104 -1.53 -2.39 16.64
CA ILE A 104 -1.39 -1.24 15.74
C ILE A 104 -0.20 -0.41 16.21
N HIS A 105 0.73 -0.16 15.29
CA HIS A 105 1.94 0.59 15.56
C HIS A 105 1.89 1.96 14.86
N THR A 106 1.96 3.01 15.66
CA THR A 106 2.06 4.42 15.20
C THR A 106 3.35 5.08 15.64
N LYS A 107 4.20 4.34 16.34
CA LYS A 107 5.53 4.76 16.82
C LYS A 107 6.48 3.58 16.66
N GLU A 108 7.76 3.87 16.74
CA GLU A 108 8.83 2.87 16.77
C GLU A 108 8.53 1.73 17.74
N PHE A 109 8.83 0.50 17.33
CA PHE A 109 8.61 -0.70 18.12
C PHE A 109 9.66 -1.77 17.81
N GLU A 110 9.87 -2.65 18.79
CA GLU A 110 10.78 -3.79 18.70
C GLU A 110 10.01 -5.09 18.43
N LEU A 111 10.50 -5.89 17.49
CA LEU A 111 9.96 -7.22 17.20
C LEU A 111 11.07 -8.15 16.73
N GLY A 112 11.29 -9.27 17.45
CA GLY A 112 12.32 -10.24 17.06
C GLY A 112 13.75 -9.73 17.09
N GLY A 113 14.03 -8.73 17.94
CA GLY A 113 15.34 -8.09 18.01
C GLY A 113 15.61 -7.09 16.88
N LEU A 114 14.58 -6.72 16.12
CA LEU A 114 14.65 -5.71 15.07
C LEU A 114 13.82 -4.49 15.47
N THR A 115 14.32 -3.31 15.18
CA THR A 115 13.64 -2.03 15.36
C THR A 115 12.87 -1.68 14.10
N PHE A 116 11.58 -1.38 14.23
CA PHE A 116 10.69 -0.97 13.14
C PHE A 116 10.17 0.44 13.37
N VAL A 117 10.25 1.27 12.33
CA VAL A 117 9.80 2.67 12.35
C VAL A 117 8.62 2.83 11.39
N PRO A 118 7.37 2.97 11.90
CA PRO A 118 6.19 3.17 11.07
C PRO A 118 6.09 4.61 10.58
N VAL A 119 5.70 4.76 9.30
CA VAL A 119 5.51 6.06 8.64
C VAL A 119 4.13 6.07 7.98
N LEU A 120 3.29 7.03 8.39
CA LEU A 120 1.94 7.19 7.86
C LEU A 120 1.96 7.90 6.50
N THR A 121 0.86 7.78 5.75
CA THR A 121 0.71 8.33 4.39
C THR A 121 1.03 9.82 4.31
N ASP A 122 0.54 10.61 5.25
CA ASP A 122 0.66 12.08 5.29
C ASP A 122 1.90 12.60 6.06
N THR A 123 2.75 11.71 6.60
CA THR A 123 4.00 12.12 7.25
C THR A 123 4.94 12.72 6.20
N PRO A 124 5.33 14.00 6.28
CA PRO A 124 6.31 14.57 5.36
C PRO A 124 7.65 13.81 5.41
N ALA A 125 8.34 13.69 4.27
CA ALA A 125 9.63 13.00 4.22
C ALA A 125 10.67 13.63 5.18
N ASP A 126 10.62 14.95 5.34
CA ASP A 126 11.53 15.69 6.23
C ASP A 126 11.26 15.43 7.73
N ASP A 127 10.06 14.97 8.09
CA ASP A 127 9.68 14.63 9.46
C ASP A 127 10.01 13.17 9.82
N ILE A 128 10.44 12.36 8.85
CA ILE A 128 10.89 10.99 9.11
C ILE A 128 12.29 11.02 9.71
N PRO A 129 12.51 10.35 10.86
CA PRO A 129 13.82 10.36 11.50
C PRO A 129 14.88 9.67 10.62
N TYR A 130 16.10 10.14 10.72
CA TYR A 130 17.28 9.48 10.16
C TYR A 130 17.64 8.25 11.00
N ASP A 131 18.15 7.22 10.36
CA ASP A 131 18.65 6.00 11.01
C ASP A 131 20.14 5.76 10.73
N ASP A 132 20.80 4.98 11.56
CA ASP A 132 22.22 4.62 11.41
C ASP A 132 22.46 3.41 10.49
N GLY A 133 21.42 2.91 9.84
CA GLY A 133 21.47 1.76 8.94
C GLY A 133 21.12 0.44 9.63
N THR A 134 20.50 0.47 10.80
CA THR A 134 20.15 -0.74 11.56
C THR A 134 18.64 -1.02 11.60
N ALA A 135 17.82 0.03 11.67
CA ALA A 135 16.37 -0.10 11.74
C ALA A 135 15.70 -0.34 10.37
N ILE A 136 14.43 -0.68 10.42
CA ILE A 136 13.59 -1.01 9.28
C ILE A 136 12.46 0.02 9.21
N LEU A 137 12.32 0.70 8.07
CA LEU A 137 11.21 1.60 7.82
C LEU A 137 10.02 0.84 7.25
N LEU A 138 8.85 1.03 7.85
CA LEU A 138 7.56 0.55 7.36
C LEU A 138 6.71 1.74 6.96
N GLY A 139 6.52 2.00 5.66
CA GLY A 139 5.78 3.15 5.18
C GLY A 139 4.50 2.77 4.45
N HIS A 140 3.41 3.52 4.68
CA HIS A 140 2.26 3.50 3.80
C HIS A 140 2.35 4.70 2.86
N LYS A 141 3.24 4.60 1.85
CA LYS A 141 3.61 5.69 0.95
C LYS A 141 3.92 5.20 -0.45
N TYR A 142 3.70 6.05 -1.44
CA TYR A 142 4.22 5.84 -2.79
C TYR A 142 5.74 6.00 -2.84
N PHE A 143 6.33 5.52 -3.92
CA PHE A 143 7.71 5.79 -4.28
C PHE A 143 7.76 6.46 -5.66
N GLU A 144 8.39 7.65 -5.74
CA GLU A 144 8.55 8.45 -6.96
C GLU A 144 7.21 8.78 -7.67
N MET A 145 6.12 8.96 -6.91
CA MET A 145 4.81 9.31 -7.47
C MET A 145 4.70 10.82 -7.68
N LEU A 146 4.66 11.23 -8.95
CA LEU A 146 4.59 12.66 -9.33
C LEU A 146 3.27 13.33 -8.96
N VAL A 147 2.20 12.57 -8.86
CA VAL A 147 0.83 13.09 -8.71
C VAL A 147 0.46 13.38 -7.26
N CYS A 148 1.09 12.67 -6.32
CA CYS A 148 0.89 12.83 -4.87
C CYS A 148 2.26 12.93 -4.17
N PRO A 149 3.02 14.02 -4.40
CA PRO A 149 4.37 14.13 -3.88
C PRO A 149 4.44 14.14 -2.35
N GLU A 150 3.40 14.64 -1.66
CA GLU A 150 3.29 14.63 -0.20
C GLU A 150 3.09 13.21 0.37
N GLU A 151 2.55 12.30 -0.42
CA GLU A 151 2.35 10.89 -0.06
C GLU A 151 3.49 10.00 -0.58
N SER A 152 4.52 10.57 -1.19
CA SER A 152 5.60 9.85 -1.86
C SER A 152 6.94 10.07 -1.17
N LEU A 153 7.79 9.05 -1.24
CA LEU A 153 9.23 9.15 -0.97
C LEU A 153 9.98 9.11 -2.29
N GLU A 154 11.07 9.86 -2.38
CA GLU A 154 11.98 9.85 -3.51
C GLU A 154 13.23 9.02 -3.20
N GLU A 155 14.02 8.72 -4.23
CA GLU A 155 15.28 8.02 -4.06
C GLU A 155 16.25 8.80 -3.13
N GLU A 156 16.23 10.14 -3.23
CA GLU A 156 17.03 11.01 -2.36
C GLU A 156 16.59 10.92 -0.89
N ASP A 157 15.27 10.82 -0.63
CA ASP A 157 14.76 10.61 0.73
C ASP A 157 15.24 9.28 1.29
N ILE A 158 15.15 8.19 0.53
CA ILE A 158 15.62 6.87 0.97
C ILE A 158 17.12 6.91 1.30
N ARG A 159 17.94 7.59 0.47
CA ARG A 159 19.38 7.76 0.72
C ARG A 159 19.64 8.53 2.01
N ARG A 160 18.91 9.62 2.22
CA ARG A 160 19.04 10.48 3.40
C ARG A 160 18.61 9.77 4.67
N LEU A 161 17.50 9.03 4.61
CA LEU A 161 16.92 8.35 5.76
C LEU A 161 17.76 7.16 6.24
N ASN A 162 18.50 6.49 5.34
CA ASN A 162 19.53 5.48 5.59
C ASN A 162 19.08 4.24 6.41
N TYR A 163 17.80 3.85 6.33
CA TYR A 163 17.31 2.60 6.94
C TYR A 163 17.90 1.36 6.26
N LYS A 164 18.13 0.29 7.02
CA LYS A 164 18.63 -0.97 6.47
C LYS A 164 17.70 -1.53 5.39
N TRP A 165 16.42 -1.64 5.71
CA TRP A 165 15.36 -2.05 4.79
C TRP A 165 14.21 -1.08 4.86
N VAL A 166 13.62 -0.81 3.71
CA VAL A 166 12.44 0.06 3.55
C VAL A 166 11.34 -0.76 2.89
N PHE A 167 10.22 -0.93 3.57
CA PHE A 167 9.04 -1.58 3.02
C PHE A 167 7.93 -0.56 2.84
N LEU A 168 7.41 -0.43 1.59
CA LEU A 168 6.33 0.50 1.29
C LEU A 168 5.09 -0.24 0.80
N GLY A 169 3.94 0.03 1.47
CA GLY A 169 2.58 -0.21 0.99
C GLY A 169 2.05 0.98 0.20
N HIS A 170 0.72 1.07 0.02
CA HIS A 170 -0.03 2.13 -0.69
C HIS A 170 -0.02 1.99 -2.23
N ASP A 171 1.08 1.58 -2.85
CA ASP A 171 1.10 1.22 -4.26
C ASP A 171 0.73 -0.26 -4.41
N HIS A 172 -0.40 -0.51 -5.06
CA HIS A 172 -0.90 -1.88 -5.24
C HIS A 172 -0.08 -2.69 -6.24
N VAL A 173 0.77 -2.04 -7.04
CA VAL A 173 1.65 -2.70 -8.00
C VAL A 173 2.91 -3.21 -7.28
N PRO A 174 3.23 -4.52 -7.38
CA PRO A 174 4.48 -5.03 -6.85
C PRO A 174 5.66 -4.64 -7.75
N TYR A 175 6.78 -4.33 -7.14
CA TYR A 175 8.02 -4.03 -7.86
C TYR A 175 9.17 -4.85 -7.32
N GLU A 176 10.15 -5.12 -8.18
CA GLU A 176 11.39 -5.78 -7.77
C GLU A 176 12.14 -4.94 -6.73
N PRO A 177 12.84 -5.58 -5.79
CA PRO A 177 13.64 -4.87 -4.80
C PRO A 177 14.67 -3.95 -5.46
N LYS A 178 14.82 -2.72 -4.91
CA LYS A 178 15.75 -1.71 -5.43
C LYS A 178 16.75 -1.32 -4.36
N THR A 179 18.05 -1.45 -4.63
CA THR A 179 19.10 -0.94 -3.74
C THR A 179 19.28 0.55 -3.97
N ILE A 180 19.23 1.34 -2.91
CA ILE A 180 19.35 2.80 -2.92
C ILE A 180 20.32 3.21 -1.79
N GLY A 181 21.56 3.54 -2.14
CA GLY A 181 22.61 3.78 -1.14
C GLY A 181 22.88 2.52 -0.33
N ASN A 182 22.73 2.60 0.99
CA ASN A 182 22.87 1.49 1.93
C ASN A 182 21.55 0.74 2.18
N SER A 183 20.45 1.28 1.68
CA SER A 183 19.09 0.76 1.90
C SER A 183 18.66 -0.20 0.80
N VAL A 184 17.77 -1.13 1.12
CA VAL A 184 17.04 -1.92 0.12
C VAL A 184 15.56 -1.63 0.25
N LEU A 185 14.96 -1.14 -0.82
CA LEU A 185 13.54 -0.82 -0.94
C LEU A 185 12.75 -2.04 -1.44
N TYR A 186 11.70 -2.42 -0.71
CA TYR A 186 10.77 -3.50 -1.03
C TYR A 186 9.36 -2.95 -1.17
N ARG A 187 8.67 -3.32 -2.26
CA ARG A 187 7.27 -2.95 -2.53
C ARG A 187 6.50 -4.21 -2.89
N PRO A 188 5.80 -4.85 -1.93
CA PRO A 188 5.11 -6.12 -2.18
C PRO A 188 3.90 -5.97 -3.11
N GLY A 189 3.32 -4.77 -3.21
CA GLY A 189 2.02 -4.54 -3.78
C GLY A 189 0.88 -5.06 -2.89
N SER A 190 -0.37 -4.87 -3.30
CA SER A 190 -1.51 -5.31 -2.50
C SER A 190 -1.64 -6.84 -2.45
N LEU A 191 -2.08 -7.36 -1.29
CA LEU A 191 -2.33 -8.79 -1.07
C LEU A 191 -3.43 -9.36 -1.96
N THR A 192 -4.25 -8.50 -2.55
CA THR A 192 -5.35 -8.88 -3.42
C THR A 192 -5.36 -8.07 -4.72
N ARG A 193 -6.01 -8.62 -5.75
CA ARG A 193 -6.27 -7.91 -7.00
C ARG A 193 -7.63 -7.24 -6.89
N THR A 194 -7.66 -5.93 -6.62
CA THR A 194 -8.89 -5.18 -6.34
C THR A 194 -9.49 -4.52 -7.59
N THR A 195 -8.68 -4.27 -8.62
CA THR A 195 -9.09 -3.54 -9.82
C THR A 195 -9.02 -4.40 -11.08
N THR A 196 -9.66 -3.95 -12.16
CA THR A 196 -9.64 -4.60 -13.49
C THR A 196 -8.60 -4.00 -14.42
N ASP A 197 -7.58 -3.36 -13.90
CA ASP A 197 -6.45 -2.89 -14.69
C ASP A 197 -5.63 -4.07 -15.21
N LEU A 198 -5.05 -3.91 -16.40
CA LEU A 198 -4.36 -5.02 -17.07
C LEU A 198 -3.21 -5.61 -16.24
N TYR A 199 -2.54 -4.81 -15.41
CA TYR A 199 -1.49 -5.32 -14.53
C TYR A 199 -2.03 -6.30 -13.47
N ASN A 200 -3.31 -6.18 -13.08
CA ASN A 200 -3.95 -7.09 -12.13
C ASN A 200 -4.41 -8.40 -12.77
N LYS A 201 -4.48 -8.46 -14.11
CA LYS A 201 -4.77 -9.70 -14.81
C LYS A 201 -3.61 -10.66 -14.59
N ASP A 202 -3.85 -11.75 -13.93
CA ASP A 202 -2.86 -12.81 -13.66
C ASP A 202 -1.62 -12.36 -12.85
N ARG A 203 -1.68 -11.18 -12.19
CA ARG A 203 -0.62 -10.72 -11.32
C ARG A 203 -0.35 -11.74 -10.19
N ALA A 204 0.89 -12.16 -10.04
CA ALA A 204 1.32 -12.92 -8.87
C ALA A 204 1.18 -12.09 -7.60
N ILE A 205 0.70 -12.72 -6.53
CA ILE A 205 0.61 -12.10 -5.20
C ILE A 205 1.78 -12.61 -4.38
N ARG A 206 2.43 -11.70 -3.65
CA ARG A 206 3.60 -12.00 -2.85
C ARG A 206 3.62 -11.23 -1.54
N TYR A 207 4.43 -11.68 -0.61
CA TYR A 207 4.85 -10.96 0.58
C TYR A 207 6.36 -11.13 0.76
N TYR A 208 6.97 -10.33 1.63
CA TYR A 208 8.37 -10.52 1.99
C TYR A 208 8.48 -11.15 3.37
N GLN A 209 9.39 -12.10 3.53
CA GLN A 209 9.69 -12.75 4.80
C GLN A 209 11.07 -12.31 5.26
N ILE A 210 11.15 -11.70 6.43
CA ILE A 210 12.41 -11.44 7.13
C ILE A 210 12.73 -12.67 8.00
N ASP A 211 13.91 -13.25 7.83
CA ASP A 211 14.47 -14.19 8.78
C ASP A 211 15.44 -13.45 9.70
N THR A 212 15.11 -13.40 11.01
CA THR A 212 15.93 -12.65 11.97
C THR A 212 17.20 -13.38 12.38
N GLU A 213 17.33 -14.68 12.10
CA GLU A 213 18.54 -15.47 12.39
C GLU A 213 19.62 -15.20 11.34
N ASP A 214 19.23 -15.27 10.07
CA ASP A 214 20.14 -15.07 8.94
C ASP A 214 20.23 -13.61 8.49
N MET A 215 19.36 -12.74 9.03
CA MET A 215 19.22 -11.34 8.61
C MET A 215 18.99 -11.19 7.11
N THR A 216 18.10 -12.02 6.56
CA THR A 216 17.75 -12.06 5.14
C THR A 216 16.30 -11.68 4.90
N VAL A 217 16.03 -11.15 3.72
CA VAL A 217 14.67 -10.88 3.21
C VAL A 217 14.43 -11.72 1.98
N THR A 218 13.39 -12.55 2.01
CA THR A 218 13.01 -13.41 0.89
C THR A 218 11.60 -13.14 0.42
N GLU A 219 11.40 -13.14 -0.90
CA GLU A 219 10.07 -13.08 -1.49
C GLU A 219 9.36 -14.43 -1.33
N LYS A 220 8.10 -14.41 -0.95
CA LYS A 220 7.24 -15.58 -0.79
C LYS A 220 5.95 -15.41 -1.61
N PRO A 221 5.62 -16.38 -2.48
CA PRO A 221 4.37 -16.35 -3.23
C PRO A 221 3.18 -16.66 -2.32
N VAL A 222 2.04 -16.04 -2.63
CA VAL A 222 0.76 -16.38 -2.02
C VAL A 222 -0.15 -16.98 -3.08
N PHE A 223 -0.87 -18.02 -2.71
CA PHE A 223 -1.82 -18.66 -3.62
C PHE A 223 -2.83 -17.65 -4.18
N CYS A 224 -3.06 -17.72 -5.48
CA CYS A 224 -3.94 -16.83 -6.20
C CYS A 224 -4.72 -17.59 -7.29
N LEU A 225 -6.04 -17.46 -7.26
CA LEU A 225 -6.88 -18.02 -8.32
C LEU A 225 -6.61 -17.32 -9.67
N PRO A 226 -6.73 -18.03 -10.80
CA PRO A 226 -6.70 -17.42 -12.13
C PRO A 226 -7.77 -16.33 -12.29
N SER A 227 -7.51 -15.35 -13.16
CA SER A 227 -8.40 -14.20 -13.34
C SER A 227 -9.80 -14.56 -13.81
N ASP A 228 -9.95 -15.58 -14.62
CA ASP A 228 -11.25 -16.07 -15.11
C ASP A 228 -12.13 -16.67 -14.01
N GLN A 229 -11.55 -17.10 -12.90
CA GLN A 229 -12.26 -17.56 -11.70
C GLN A 229 -12.55 -16.45 -10.68
N VAL A 230 -11.89 -15.31 -10.83
CA VAL A 230 -11.96 -14.19 -9.89
C VAL A 230 -12.82 -13.05 -10.40
N TYR A 231 -12.79 -12.79 -11.71
CA TYR A 231 -13.44 -11.64 -12.31
C TYR A 231 -14.58 -12.02 -13.25
N LEU A 232 -15.54 -11.12 -13.39
CA LEU A 232 -16.58 -11.21 -14.41
C LEU A 232 -15.94 -11.34 -15.80
N LYS A 233 -16.50 -12.19 -16.64
CA LYS A 233 -16.09 -12.33 -18.04
C LYS A 233 -16.13 -10.97 -18.74
N GLY A 234 -15.05 -10.61 -19.44
CA GLY A 234 -14.90 -9.32 -20.12
C GLY A 234 -14.46 -8.15 -19.21
N SER A 235 -14.18 -8.40 -17.93
CA SER A 235 -13.74 -7.33 -17.02
C SER A 235 -12.45 -6.63 -17.46
N PHE A 236 -11.59 -7.33 -18.20
CA PHE A 236 -10.34 -6.82 -18.75
C PHE A 236 -10.46 -6.41 -20.23
N ASP A 237 -11.63 -6.55 -20.83
CA ASP A 237 -11.84 -6.08 -22.20
C ASP A 237 -11.71 -4.55 -22.19
N LYS A 238 -10.94 -4.03 -23.14
CA LYS A 238 -10.77 -2.59 -23.28
C LYS A 238 -12.16 -1.98 -23.51
N LYS A 239 -12.72 -1.32 -22.50
CA LYS A 239 -13.71 -0.28 -22.75
C LYS A 239 -13.00 0.74 -23.61
N ASP A 240 -13.63 1.20 -24.69
CA ASP A 240 -13.12 2.31 -25.51
C ASP A 240 -12.75 3.48 -24.58
N LYS A 241 -11.50 3.50 -24.12
CA LYS A 241 -10.99 4.66 -23.38
C LYS A 241 -10.77 5.73 -24.43
N PRO A 242 -11.19 6.97 -24.19
CA PRO A 242 -10.87 8.06 -25.08
C PRO A 242 -9.35 8.02 -25.31
N THR A 243 -8.94 7.82 -26.56
CA THR A 243 -7.55 7.89 -26.97
C THR A 243 -7.15 9.36 -26.98
N TYR A 244 -6.59 9.82 -25.84
CA TYR A 244 -5.96 11.15 -25.82
C TYR A 244 -4.71 11.05 -26.68
N LYS A 245 -4.67 11.88 -27.73
CA LYS A 245 -3.44 12.07 -28.54
C LYS A 245 -2.52 13.04 -27.81
N VAL A 246 -2.03 12.64 -26.64
CA VAL A 246 -1.00 13.40 -25.95
C VAL A 246 0.35 12.99 -26.54
N ASP A 247 1.05 13.94 -27.12
CA ASP A 247 2.41 13.74 -27.62
C ASP A 247 3.35 13.50 -26.43
N SER A 248 4.10 12.40 -26.47
CA SER A 248 5.05 12.03 -25.42
C SER A 248 6.09 13.13 -25.13
N ASN A 249 6.47 13.92 -26.15
CA ASN A 249 7.40 15.03 -25.98
C ASN A 249 6.76 16.20 -25.22
N SER A 250 5.47 16.48 -25.46
CA SER A 250 4.72 17.50 -24.73
C SER A 250 4.53 17.11 -23.27
N LEU A 251 4.21 15.84 -23.01
CA LEU A 251 4.09 15.31 -21.65
C LEU A 251 5.44 15.38 -20.91
N THR A 252 6.52 14.97 -21.54
CA THR A 252 7.88 15.05 -20.95
C THR A 252 8.26 16.51 -20.64
N LYS A 253 7.95 17.46 -21.52
CA LYS A 253 8.18 18.89 -21.27
C LYS A 253 7.31 19.45 -20.15
N LEU A 254 6.07 18.97 -20.02
CA LEU A 254 5.19 19.34 -18.91
C LEU A 254 5.74 18.79 -17.61
N LEU A 255 6.10 17.51 -17.56
CA LEU A 255 6.67 16.86 -16.39
C LEU A 255 8.01 17.49 -15.96
N ALA A 256 8.85 17.90 -16.91
CA ALA A 256 10.11 18.61 -16.61
C ALA A 256 9.92 19.99 -15.96
N LYS A 257 8.71 20.58 -16.02
CA LYS A 257 8.36 21.83 -15.31
C LYS A 257 7.86 21.61 -13.89
N PHE A 258 7.68 20.35 -13.47
CA PHE A 258 7.29 20.00 -12.12
C PHE A 258 8.48 20.18 -11.18
N ASP A 259 8.52 21.34 -10.51
CA ASP A 259 9.38 21.53 -9.34
C ASP A 259 8.58 21.19 -8.09
N ARG A 260 8.82 20.02 -7.52
CA ARG A 260 8.09 19.49 -6.36
C ARG A 260 8.10 20.45 -5.16
N LYS A 261 9.20 21.18 -4.94
CA LYS A 261 9.30 22.12 -3.81
C LYS A 261 8.38 23.33 -3.97
N SER A 262 8.18 23.80 -5.20
CA SER A 262 7.33 24.97 -5.49
C SER A 262 5.82 24.62 -5.57
N LEU A 263 5.46 23.35 -5.61
CA LEU A 263 4.10 22.85 -5.82
C LEU A 263 3.49 22.22 -4.56
N LYS A 264 4.24 22.18 -3.46
CA LYS A 264 3.79 21.62 -2.18
C LYS A 264 2.50 22.30 -1.71
N GLY A 265 1.47 21.53 -1.41
CA GLY A 265 0.16 22.00 -0.95
C GLY A 265 -0.81 22.47 -2.03
N MET A 266 -0.47 22.31 -3.30
CA MET A 266 -1.38 22.60 -4.42
C MET A 266 -2.14 21.35 -4.87
N SER A 267 -3.38 21.52 -5.28
CA SER A 267 -4.13 20.43 -5.92
C SER A 267 -3.49 20.04 -7.27
N LEU A 268 -3.71 18.80 -7.72
CA LEU A 268 -3.27 18.34 -9.04
C LEU A 268 -3.69 19.31 -10.15
N GLU A 269 -4.92 19.81 -10.09
CA GLU A 269 -5.46 20.73 -11.09
C GLU A 269 -4.75 22.08 -11.12
N GLU A 270 -4.47 22.65 -9.95
CA GLU A 270 -3.71 23.90 -9.82
C GLU A 270 -2.26 23.71 -10.29
N THR A 271 -1.64 22.58 -9.92
CA THR A 271 -0.30 22.21 -10.36
C THR A 271 -0.20 22.13 -11.88
N LEU A 272 -1.09 21.40 -12.52
CA LEU A 272 -1.12 21.23 -13.98
C LEU A 272 -1.37 22.55 -14.70
N LYS A 273 -2.30 23.40 -14.22
CA LYS A 273 -2.55 24.74 -14.75
C LYS A 273 -1.31 25.63 -14.64
N ARG A 274 -0.62 25.61 -13.50
CA ARG A 274 0.58 26.41 -13.26
C ARG A 274 1.75 26.00 -14.16
N CYS A 275 1.85 24.72 -14.47
CA CYS A 275 2.87 24.19 -15.39
C CYS A 275 2.53 24.45 -16.87
N GLY A 276 1.37 25.06 -17.17
CA GLY A 276 0.93 25.39 -18.53
C GLY A 276 0.47 24.16 -19.31
N GLY A 277 -0.08 23.16 -18.63
CA GLY A 277 -0.69 22.00 -19.26
C GLY A 277 -1.95 22.35 -20.04
N SER A 278 -2.09 21.79 -21.24
CA SER A 278 -3.31 21.85 -22.02
C SER A 278 -4.46 21.11 -21.34
N ALA A 279 -5.70 21.42 -21.69
CA ALA A 279 -6.88 20.72 -21.16
C ALA A 279 -6.80 19.19 -21.40
N GLU A 280 -6.24 18.76 -22.54
CA GLU A 280 -6.07 17.36 -22.91
C GLU A 280 -4.98 16.68 -22.05
N GLU A 281 -3.86 17.36 -21.81
CA GLU A 281 -2.79 16.86 -20.92
C GLU A 281 -3.27 16.76 -19.47
N VAL A 282 -4.00 17.76 -18.98
CA VAL A 282 -4.63 17.73 -17.66
C VAL A 282 -5.59 16.55 -17.53
N GLN A 283 -6.42 16.33 -18.55
CA GLN A 283 -7.37 15.22 -18.55
C GLN A 283 -6.68 13.87 -18.62
N TYR A 284 -5.60 13.73 -19.42
CA TYR A 284 -4.80 12.52 -19.52
C TYR A 284 -4.13 12.17 -18.19
N ILE A 285 -3.51 13.14 -17.52
CA ILE A 285 -2.88 12.93 -16.20
C ILE A 285 -3.93 12.59 -15.14
N ARG A 286 -5.14 13.22 -15.16
CA ARG A 286 -6.25 12.83 -14.29
C ARG A 286 -6.69 11.40 -14.50
N GLU A 287 -6.68 10.90 -15.73
CA GLU A 287 -7.02 9.51 -16.01
C GLU A 287 -5.91 8.54 -15.59
N LEU A 288 -4.64 8.90 -15.79
CA LEU A 288 -3.52 8.15 -15.22
C LEU A 288 -3.63 8.08 -13.71
N HIS A 289 -3.94 9.20 -13.05
CA HIS A 289 -4.19 9.24 -11.61
C HIS A 289 -5.37 8.34 -11.20
N ARG A 290 -6.49 8.38 -11.92
CA ARG A 290 -7.62 7.48 -11.67
C ARG A 290 -7.29 6.01 -11.91
N MET A 291 -6.39 5.71 -12.84
CA MET A 291 -5.96 4.34 -13.11
C MET A 291 -5.07 3.79 -11.99
N HIS A 292 -4.33 4.66 -11.30
CA HIS A 292 -3.46 4.29 -10.18
C HIS A 292 -4.11 4.51 -8.80
N ASN A 293 -5.14 5.35 -8.71
CA ASN A 293 -5.87 5.68 -7.49
C ASN A 293 -7.37 5.40 -7.67
N ILE A 294 -7.76 4.13 -7.66
CA ILE A 294 -9.18 3.78 -7.57
C ILE A 294 -9.54 3.78 -6.10
N SER A 295 -10.05 4.85 -5.61
CA SER A 295 -11.00 5.04 -4.51
C SER A 295 -10.77 6.37 -3.80
N TYR A 296 -11.33 7.45 -4.35
CA TYR A 296 -11.77 8.57 -3.55
C TYR A 296 -13.28 8.73 -3.77
N ASN A 297 -14.07 8.14 -2.88
CA ASN A 297 -15.41 8.54 -2.50
C ASN A 297 -15.53 8.45 -0.99
#